data_fd3911980fcb3754e468abf1b10f010c
#
_entry.id   fd3911980fcb3754e468abf1b10f010c
#
_cell.length_a   1.000
_cell.length_b   1.000
_cell.length_c   1.000
_cell.angle_alpha   90.00
_cell.angle_beta   90.00
_cell.angle_gamma   90.00
#
_symmetry.space_group_name_H-M   'P 1'
#
loop_
_entity.id
_entity.type
_entity.pdbx_description
1 polymer ?
#
loop_
_entity_poly.entity_id
_entity_poly.type
_entity_poly.pdbx_seq_one_letter_code
_entity_poly.pdbx_strand_id
1 'polypeptide(L)'
;MEKTITKADIVEHLHTQLGLNKSESKKLIEDFFEEIKKSLENNEEVKLSGFGNFELINKKSRPGRNPKTGEEVTISARRVVTFRAGNKLRNKISSQND
;
A
#
# COMPACT_ATOMS: atom_id res chain seq x y z
N MET A 1 16.75 10.41 7.36
CA MET A 1 17.14 8.99 7.13
C MET A 1 15.91 8.17 6.79
N GLU A 2 15.95 7.50 5.67
CA GLU A 2 14.84 6.65 5.26
C GLU A 2 14.82 5.36 6.06
N LYS A 3 13.63 4.95 6.44
CA LYS A 3 13.44 3.69 7.14
C LYS A 3 12.35 2.90 6.43
N THR A 4 12.70 1.71 5.96
CA THR A 4 11.74 0.80 5.37
C THR A 4 11.27 -0.18 6.42
N ILE A 5 9.96 -0.25 6.63
CA ILE A 5 9.37 -1.22 7.54
C ILE A 5 8.98 -2.45 6.71
N THR A 6 9.53 -3.58 7.08
CA THR A 6 9.24 -4.86 6.41
C THR A 6 8.22 -5.67 7.22
N LYS A 7 7.71 -6.74 6.61
CA LYS A 7 6.84 -7.67 7.34
C LYS A 7 7.58 -8.27 8.55
N ALA A 8 8.88 -8.54 8.39
CA ALA A 8 9.70 -9.07 9.49
C ALA A 8 9.76 -8.10 10.67
N ASP A 9 9.85 -6.79 10.39
CA ASP A 9 9.84 -5.77 11.43
C ASP A 9 8.52 -5.76 12.18
N ILE A 10 7.40 -5.92 11.48
CA ILE A 10 6.07 -5.97 12.08
C ILE A 10 5.95 -7.20 12.98
N VAL A 11 6.41 -8.35 12.49
CA VAL A 11 6.41 -9.60 13.26
C VAL A 11 7.21 -9.44 14.55
N GLU A 12 8.41 -8.85 14.46
CA GLU A 12 9.27 -8.61 15.62
C GLU A 12 8.59 -7.68 16.63
N HIS A 13 7.93 -6.65 16.14
CA HIS A 13 7.21 -5.71 16.99
C HIS A 13 6.06 -6.39 17.74
N LEU A 14 5.28 -7.22 17.05
CA LEU A 14 4.19 -7.98 17.67
C LEU A 14 4.72 -8.95 18.73
N HIS A 15 5.85 -9.59 18.44
CA HIS A 15 6.49 -10.49 19.38
C HIS A 15 6.96 -9.77 20.65
N THR A 16 7.67 -8.66 20.47
CA THR A 16 8.24 -7.90 21.61
C THR A 16 7.18 -7.17 22.41
N GLN A 17 6.23 -6.54 21.75
CA GLN A 17 5.25 -5.68 22.42
C GLN A 17 4.04 -6.42 22.96
N LEU A 18 3.60 -7.47 22.27
CA LEU A 18 2.39 -8.20 22.64
C LEU A 18 2.67 -9.63 23.12
N GLY A 19 3.93 -10.05 23.06
CA GLY A 19 4.31 -11.40 23.48
C GLY A 19 3.79 -12.51 22.59
N LEU A 20 3.39 -12.18 21.36
CA LEU A 20 2.89 -13.18 20.42
C LEU A 20 4.03 -14.06 19.89
N ASN A 21 3.74 -15.32 19.64
CA ASN A 21 4.69 -16.24 19.03
C ASN A 21 5.07 -15.73 17.64
N LYS A 22 6.36 -15.81 17.30
CA LYS A 22 6.84 -15.29 16.01
C LYS A 22 6.20 -15.98 14.80
N SER A 23 6.04 -17.29 14.83
CA SER A 23 5.44 -18.01 13.71
C SER A 23 3.95 -17.69 13.56
N GLU A 24 3.23 -17.52 14.65
CA GLU A 24 1.83 -17.10 14.63
C GLU A 24 1.69 -15.67 14.13
N SER A 25 2.57 -14.77 14.57
CA SER A 25 2.60 -13.37 14.12
C SER A 25 2.87 -13.29 12.64
N LYS A 26 3.82 -14.07 12.14
CA LYS A 26 4.14 -14.10 10.72
C LYS A 26 2.94 -14.54 9.89
N LYS A 27 2.25 -15.59 10.31
CA LYS A 27 1.06 -16.06 9.62
C LYS A 27 -0.04 -15.03 9.63
N LEU A 28 -0.27 -14.38 10.76
CA LEU A 28 -1.27 -13.33 10.90
C LEU A 28 -1.00 -12.18 9.93
N ILE A 29 0.24 -11.71 9.86
CA ILE A 29 0.63 -10.61 8.98
C ILE A 29 0.51 -11.02 7.51
N GLU A 30 0.94 -12.21 7.15
CA GLU A 30 0.82 -12.71 5.79
C GLU A 30 -0.63 -12.85 5.36
N ASP A 31 -1.49 -13.37 6.23
CA ASP A 31 -2.91 -13.50 5.94
C ASP A 31 -3.58 -12.13 5.78
N PHE A 32 -3.20 -11.17 6.59
CA PHE A 32 -3.73 -9.82 6.52
C PHE A 32 -3.43 -9.17 5.15
N PHE A 33 -2.18 -9.21 4.73
CA PHE A 33 -1.80 -8.64 3.43
C PHE A 33 -2.40 -9.42 2.26
N GLU A 34 -2.54 -10.73 2.41
CA GLU A 34 -3.17 -11.56 1.38
C GLU A 34 -4.65 -11.20 1.20
N GLU A 35 -5.36 -10.92 2.27
CA GLU A 35 -6.75 -10.46 2.22
C GLU A 35 -6.88 -9.13 1.47
N ILE A 36 -5.96 -8.19 1.72
CA ILE A 36 -5.93 -6.93 1.01
C ILE A 36 -5.74 -7.17 -0.50
N LYS A 37 -4.79 -8.01 -0.86
CA LYS A 37 -4.51 -8.34 -2.27
C LYS A 37 -5.73 -8.95 -2.95
N LYS A 38 -6.38 -9.91 -2.31
CA LYS A 38 -7.56 -10.58 -2.85
C LYS A 38 -8.70 -9.61 -3.10
N SER A 39 -8.97 -8.72 -2.16
CA SER A 39 -10.02 -7.73 -2.30
C SER A 39 -9.74 -6.85 -3.51
N LEU A 40 -8.52 -6.36 -3.65
CA LEU A 40 -8.13 -5.49 -4.76
C LEU A 40 -8.18 -6.24 -6.10
N GLU A 41 -7.79 -7.50 -6.14
CA GLU A 41 -7.89 -8.33 -7.34
C GLU A 41 -9.35 -8.47 -7.79
N ASN A 42 -10.27 -8.50 -6.85
CA ASN A 42 -11.70 -8.63 -7.11
C ASN A 42 -12.42 -7.29 -7.29
N ASN A 43 -11.70 -6.22 -7.57
CA ASN A 43 -12.25 -4.87 -7.76
C ASN A 43 -12.91 -4.28 -6.50
N GLU A 44 -12.51 -4.75 -5.33
CA GLU A 44 -13.01 -4.20 -4.08
C GLU A 44 -11.96 -3.29 -3.48
N GLU A 45 -12.34 -2.06 -3.18
CA GLU A 45 -11.46 -1.13 -2.48
C GLU A 45 -11.36 -1.52 -1.02
N VAL A 46 -10.22 -1.26 -0.40
CA VAL A 46 -9.97 -1.61 0.99
C VAL A 46 -9.84 -0.35 1.84
N LYS A 47 -10.70 -0.23 2.83
CA LYS A 47 -10.71 0.90 3.74
C LYS A 47 -10.19 0.48 5.11
N LEU A 48 -9.05 1.05 5.51
CA LEU A 48 -8.49 0.83 6.84
C LEU A 48 -8.82 2.04 7.70
N SER A 49 -9.84 1.88 8.52
CA SER A 49 -10.39 2.96 9.35
C SER A 49 -9.29 3.60 10.21
N GLY A 50 -9.19 4.94 10.15
CA GLY A 50 -8.19 5.69 10.89
C GLY A 50 -6.81 5.73 10.24
N PHE A 51 -6.59 4.98 9.17
CA PHE A 51 -5.31 4.92 8.48
C PHE A 51 -5.40 5.42 7.04
N GLY A 52 -6.19 4.78 6.20
CA GLY A 52 -6.34 5.19 4.81
C GLY A 52 -7.03 4.14 3.97
N ASN A 53 -7.06 4.40 2.67
CA ASN A 53 -7.77 3.56 1.72
C ASN A 53 -6.86 3.13 0.58
N PHE A 54 -6.97 1.86 0.19
CA PHE A 54 -6.42 1.40 -1.07
C PHE A 54 -7.52 1.53 -2.12
N GLU A 55 -7.28 2.37 -3.12
CA GLU A 55 -8.25 2.68 -4.16
C GLU A 55 -7.79 2.15 -5.50
N LEU A 56 -8.75 1.79 -6.34
CA LEU A 56 -8.49 1.27 -7.67
C LEU A 56 -8.82 2.36 -8.69
N ILE A 57 -7.88 2.64 -9.58
CA ILE A 57 -8.03 3.65 -10.61
C ILE A 57 -7.84 3.00 -11.97
N ASN A 58 -8.82 3.19 -12.86
CA ASN A 58 -8.72 2.75 -14.24
C ASN A 58 -8.11 3.88 -15.05
N LYS A 59 -6.91 3.66 -15.56
CA LYS A 59 -6.24 4.64 -16.40
C LYS A 59 -6.46 4.29 -17.87
N LYS A 60 -6.91 5.26 -18.64
CA LYS A 60 -7.10 5.10 -20.08
C LYS A 60 -5.75 5.04 -20.78
N SER A 61 -5.73 4.41 -21.96
CA SER A 61 -4.55 4.48 -22.81
C SER A 61 -4.25 5.93 -23.15
N ARG A 62 -2.99 6.25 -23.27
CA ARG A 62 -2.53 7.61 -23.56
C ARG A 62 -1.23 7.58 -24.35
N PRO A 63 -0.94 8.64 -25.12
CA PRO A 63 0.36 8.74 -25.77
C PRO A 63 1.47 8.97 -24.73
N GLY A 64 2.62 8.42 -25.00
CA GLY A 64 3.80 8.61 -24.20
C GLY A 64 5.03 8.62 -25.08
N ARG A 65 6.21 8.69 -24.47
CA ARG A 65 7.49 8.65 -25.19
C ARG A 65 8.45 7.71 -24.51
N ASN A 66 9.21 7.00 -25.35
CA ASN A 66 10.31 6.21 -24.85
C ASN A 66 11.43 7.18 -24.42
N PRO A 67 11.83 7.19 -23.14
CA PRO A 67 12.85 8.12 -22.66
C PRO A 67 14.22 7.91 -23.27
N LYS A 68 14.50 6.73 -23.85
CA LYS A 68 15.79 6.42 -24.46
C LYS A 68 15.87 6.85 -25.93
N THR A 69 14.78 6.68 -26.68
CA THR A 69 14.77 6.93 -28.12
C THR A 69 13.99 8.17 -28.50
N GLY A 70 13.14 8.68 -27.63
CA GLY A 70 12.23 9.79 -27.93
C GLY A 70 11.06 9.40 -28.82
N GLU A 71 10.94 8.13 -29.19
CA GLU A 71 9.83 7.67 -30.01
C GLU A 71 8.51 7.74 -29.29
N GLU A 72 7.45 8.07 -30.03
CA GLU A 72 6.11 8.05 -29.49
C GLU A 72 5.66 6.59 -29.34
N VAL A 73 5.10 6.29 -28.16
CA VAL A 73 4.54 4.98 -27.86
C VAL A 73 3.19 5.19 -27.21
N THR A 74 2.30 4.20 -27.34
CA THR A 74 1.01 4.23 -26.65
C THR A 74 1.13 3.50 -25.33
N ILE A 75 0.82 4.21 -24.24
CA ILE A 75 0.75 3.59 -22.90
C ILE A 75 -0.62 2.95 -22.80
N SER A 76 -0.66 1.64 -22.58
CA SER A 76 -1.89 0.85 -22.55
C SER A 76 -2.78 1.26 -21.38
N ALA A 77 -4.09 1.11 -21.57
CA ALA A 77 -5.06 1.21 -20.48
C ALA A 77 -4.71 0.18 -19.41
N ARG A 78 -4.83 0.58 -18.15
CA ARG A 78 -4.53 -0.31 -17.05
C ARG A 78 -5.27 0.08 -15.78
N ARG A 79 -5.42 -0.87 -14.88
CA ARG A 79 -5.96 -0.64 -13.55
C ARG A 79 -4.78 -0.56 -12.59
N VAL A 80 -4.75 0.46 -11.77
CA VAL A 80 -3.69 0.67 -10.79
C VAL A 80 -4.28 0.81 -9.39
N VAL A 81 -3.47 0.48 -8.39
CA VAL A 81 -3.81 0.65 -6.98
C VAL A 81 -3.09 1.88 -6.47
N THR A 82 -3.82 2.72 -5.74
CA THR A 82 -3.23 3.86 -5.04
C THR A 82 -3.63 3.80 -3.58
N PHE A 83 -2.77 4.31 -2.71
CA PHE A 83 -3.08 4.47 -1.30
C PHE A 83 -3.34 5.93 -1.01
N ARG A 84 -4.48 6.19 -0.35
CA ARG A 84 -4.84 7.53 0.07
C ARG A 84 -4.94 7.57 1.59
N ALA A 85 -4.05 8.34 2.22
CA ALA A 85 -4.05 8.50 3.67
C ALA A 85 -5.38 9.12 4.13
N GLY A 86 -5.93 8.59 5.22
CA GLY A 86 -7.14 9.13 5.81
C GLY A 86 -6.89 10.45 6.52
N ASN A 87 -7.97 11.17 6.85
CA ASN A 87 -7.86 12.48 7.50
C ASN A 87 -7.12 12.42 8.82
N LYS A 88 -7.35 11.40 9.61
CA LYS A 88 -6.68 11.23 10.90
C LYS A 88 -5.16 11.16 10.74
N LEU A 89 -4.71 10.33 9.81
CA LEU A 89 -3.29 10.18 9.55
C LEU A 89 -2.69 11.45 8.96
N ARG A 90 -3.38 12.07 7.99
CA ARG A 90 -2.91 13.31 7.37
C ARG A 90 -2.77 14.44 8.39
N ASN A 91 -3.75 14.58 9.26
CA ASN A 91 -3.72 15.62 10.30
C ASN A 91 -2.58 15.38 11.27
N LYS A 92 -2.34 14.15 11.65
CA LYS A 92 -1.26 13.81 12.56
C LYS A 92 0.11 14.11 11.96
N ILE A 93 0.30 13.81 10.69
CA ILE A 93 1.55 14.10 10.00
C ILE A 93 1.74 15.61 9.86
N SER A 94 0.70 16.34 9.47
CA SER A 94 0.76 17.79 9.32
C SER A 94 1.08 18.51 10.62
N SER A 95 0.51 18.05 11.73
CA SER A 95 0.74 18.68 13.03
C SER A 95 2.15 18.53 13.57
N GLN A 96 2.91 17.55 13.04
CA GLN A 96 4.30 17.31 13.45
C GLN A 96 5.31 17.98 12.52
N ASN A 97 4.84 18.64 11.49
CA ASN A 97 5.68 19.19 10.44
C ASN A 97 5.82 20.70 10.61
N ASP A 98 6.54 21.09 11.61
CA ASP A 98 6.81 22.53 11.90
C ASP A 98 8.15 22.95 11.35
#